data_09027e0ccac3b3244cddb3a6c713f2e2
#
_entry.id   09027e0ccac3b3244cddb3a6c713f2e2
#
_cell.length_a   1.000
_cell.length_b   1.000
_cell.length_c   1.000
_cell.angle_alpha   90.00
_cell.angle_beta   90.00
_cell.angle_gamma   90.00
#
_symmetry.space_group_name_H-M   'P 1'
#
loop_
_entity.id
_entity.type
_entity.pdbx_description
1 polymer ?
#
loop_
_entity_poly.entity_id
_entity_poly.type
_entity_poly.pdbx_seq_one_letter_code
_entity_poly.pdbx_strand_id
1 'polypeptide(L)'
;MRGTIRSNAQEANWAVNDEQLDDPQLVKRMVLKRCVYGADKNPMAVELAKVALWLHTFTVGAPLSFIDHHLAAGDSLFGLWVRDAIDKAAKGGELLYFEALSNAQRQAVVMRTIESLTDAEIAEAHRSAEMWKDVEAQTGALDSFVSFLHALDWLNLPKADKPLVTLWLDARFGDPIAIARGRLAPDVGKAKPEEVERFTEIWQAARALIEEERFLNWQITFPGVWDNWASAAREGGFDAVVGNPPWDRIKLQQVEWFAARRPEIAKAQKASDRTKMIKALEKAGDPLF
;
A
#
# COMPACT_ATOMS: atom_id res chain seq x y z
N MET A 1 -7.05 4.70 -32.32
CA MET A 1 -6.87 3.33 -31.76
C MET A 1 -7.15 2.22 -32.79
N ARG A 2 -8.40 1.96 -33.25
CA ARG A 2 -8.71 0.86 -34.19
C ARG A 2 -7.90 0.94 -35.50
N GLY A 3 -7.79 2.12 -36.10
CA GLY A 3 -6.99 2.37 -37.31
C GLY A 3 -5.51 2.10 -37.08
N THR A 4 -4.95 2.58 -36.01
CA THR A 4 -3.54 2.36 -35.62
C THR A 4 -3.23 0.88 -35.44
N ILE A 5 -4.09 0.14 -34.73
CA ILE A 5 -3.93 -1.31 -34.50
C ILE A 5 -3.95 -2.08 -35.82
N ARG A 6 -4.86 -1.70 -36.75
CA ARG A 6 -4.89 -2.32 -38.08
C ARG A 6 -3.63 -2.01 -38.89
N SER A 7 -3.13 -0.79 -38.86
CA SER A 7 -1.89 -0.41 -39.55
C SER A 7 -0.71 -1.23 -39.01
N ASN A 8 -0.54 -1.31 -37.70
CA ASN A 8 0.53 -2.05 -37.06
C ASN A 8 0.47 -3.56 -37.40
N ALA A 9 -0.73 -4.13 -37.42
CA ALA A 9 -0.92 -5.53 -37.77
C ALA A 9 -0.59 -5.79 -39.26
N GLN A 10 -0.95 -4.89 -40.16
CA GLN A 10 -0.61 -4.97 -41.57
C GLN A 10 0.90 -4.87 -41.78
N GLU A 11 1.57 -3.96 -41.13
CA GLU A 11 3.03 -3.79 -41.18
C GLU A 11 3.76 -5.04 -40.66
N ALA A 12 3.21 -5.68 -39.62
CA ALA A 12 3.75 -6.92 -39.05
C ALA A 12 3.34 -8.19 -39.84
N ASN A 13 2.59 -8.05 -40.92
CA ASN A 13 2.07 -9.15 -41.72
C ASN A 13 1.18 -10.12 -40.94
N TRP A 14 0.43 -9.61 -39.93
CA TRP A 14 -0.49 -10.41 -39.11
C TRP A 14 -1.89 -10.39 -39.72
N ALA A 15 -2.48 -11.58 -39.87
CA ALA A 15 -3.88 -11.70 -40.26
C ALA A 15 -4.77 -11.31 -39.05
N VAL A 16 -5.42 -10.14 -39.14
CA VAL A 16 -6.36 -9.68 -38.12
C VAL A 16 -7.78 -9.82 -38.67
N ASN A 17 -8.58 -10.66 -38.05
CA ASN A 17 -9.99 -10.77 -38.32
C ASN A 17 -10.75 -9.59 -37.70
N ASP A 18 -11.81 -9.11 -38.38
CA ASP A 18 -12.64 -8.01 -37.86
C ASP A 18 -13.25 -8.31 -36.48
N GLU A 19 -13.51 -9.58 -36.16
CA GLU A 19 -13.97 -10.06 -34.85
C GLU A 19 -12.94 -9.88 -33.73
N GLN A 20 -11.64 -9.82 -34.04
CA GLN A 20 -10.55 -9.62 -33.09
C GLN A 20 -10.31 -8.12 -32.74
N LEU A 21 -10.89 -7.25 -33.55
CA LEU A 21 -10.89 -5.78 -33.38
C LEU A 21 -12.32 -5.27 -33.14
N ASP A 22 -13.18 -6.10 -32.58
CA ASP A 22 -14.54 -5.70 -32.26
C ASP A 22 -14.55 -4.62 -31.15
N ASP A 23 -15.60 -3.83 -31.13
CA ASP A 23 -15.74 -2.75 -30.14
C ASP A 23 -15.72 -3.26 -28.70
N PRO A 24 -16.34 -4.42 -28.35
CA PRO A 24 -16.23 -5.00 -27.02
C PRO A 24 -14.81 -5.25 -26.53
N GLN A 25 -13.89 -5.75 -27.34
CA GLN A 25 -12.51 -5.97 -26.93
C GLN A 25 -11.75 -4.67 -26.70
N LEU A 26 -11.95 -3.68 -27.56
CA LEU A 26 -11.37 -2.36 -27.38
C LEU A 26 -11.90 -1.67 -26.12
N VAL A 27 -13.20 -1.81 -25.84
CA VAL A 27 -13.84 -1.28 -24.62
C VAL A 27 -13.27 -1.96 -23.38
N LYS A 28 -13.14 -3.31 -23.37
CA LYS A 28 -12.51 -4.04 -22.23
C LYS A 28 -11.10 -3.53 -21.95
N ARG A 29 -10.29 -3.33 -22.99
CA ARG A 29 -8.94 -2.79 -22.87
C ARG A 29 -8.93 -1.38 -22.27
N MET A 30 -9.85 -0.52 -22.71
CA MET A 30 -9.99 0.85 -22.18
C MET A 30 -10.46 0.86 -20.74
N VAL A 31 -11.41 -0.02 -20.39
CA VAL A 31 -11.90 -0.19 -19.01
C VAL A 31 -10.78 -0.68 -18.11
N LEU A 32 -10.01 -1.70 -18.54
CA LEU A 32 -8.85 -2.18 -17.77
C LEU A 32 -7.88 -1.05 -17.47
N LYS A 33 -7.54 -0.25 -18.46
CA LYS A 33 -6.52 0.81 -18.31
C LYS A 33 -6.98 2.03 -17.51
N ARG A 34 -8.28 2.21 -17.28
CA ARG A 34 -8.82 3.45 -16.69
C ARG A 34 -9.67 3.24 -15.45
N CYS A 35 -10.25 2.05 -15.29
CA CYS A 35 -11.29 1.86 -14.30
C CYS A 35 -11.04 0.71 -13.34
N VAL A 36 -10.11 -0.22 -13.67
CA VAL A 36 -9.89 -1.42 -12.87
C VAL A 36 -8.61 -1.27 -12.06
N TYR A 37 -8.75 -1.29 -10.75
CA TYR A 37 -7.65 -1.27 -9.79
C TYR A 37 -7.72 -2.52 -8.93
N GLY A 38 -6.58 -2.98 -8.42
CA GLY A 38 -6.53 -4.17 -7.59
C GLY A 38 -5.42 -4.12 -6.55
N ALA A 39 -5.69 -4.72 -5.40
CA ALA A 39 -4.71 -4.91 -4.34
C ALA A 39 -4.81 -6.32 -3.77
N ASP A 40 -3.68 -6.95 -3.56
CA ASP A 40 -3.57 -8.24 -2.88
C ASP A 40 -2.32 -8.26 -2.02
N LYS A 41 -2.40 -8.84 -0.81
CA LYS A 41 -1.23 -8.96 0.09
C LYS A 41 -0.15 -9.86 -0.51
N ASN A 42 -0.52 -10.80 -1.38
CA ASN A 42 0.40 -11.71 -2.04
C ASN A 42 0.90 -11.13 -3.39
N PRO A 43 2.19 -10.76 -3.52
CA PRO A 43 2.73 -10.21 -4.76
C PRO A 43 2.58 -11.16 -5.96
N MET A 44 2.65 -12.48 -5.73
CA MET A 44 2.46 -13.46 -6.81
C MET A 44 1.02 -13.43 -7.34
N ALA A 45 0.02 -13.19 -6.47
CA ALA A 45 -1.37 -13.03 -6.90
C ALA A 45 -1.52 -11.78 -7.78
N VAL A 46 -0.83 -10.69 -7.45
CA VAL A 46 -0.80 -9.46 -8.26
C VAL A 46 -0.22 -9.73 -9.65
N GLU A 47 0.92 -10.40 -9.73
CA GLU A 47 1.54 -10.75 -11.03
C GLU A 47 0.66 -11.68 -11.86
N LEU A 48 0.03 -12.68 -11.23
CA LEU A 48 -0.93 -13.57 -11.92
C LEU A 48 -2.16 -12.80 -12.40
N ALA A 49 -2.64 -11.82 -11.61
CA ALA A 49 -3.76 -10.96 -12.02
C ALA A 49 -3.40 -10.11 -13.25
N LYS A 50 -2.18 -9.55 -13.33
CA LYS A 50 -1.71 -8.85 -14.53
C LYS A 50 -1.77 -9.74 -15.76
N VAL A 51 -1.23 -10.96 -15.67
CA VAL A 51 -1.26 -11.93 -16.79
C VAL A 51 -2.69 -12.28 -17.19
N ALA A 52 -3.56 -12.56 -16.21
CA ALA A 52 -4.95 -12.91 -16.48
C ALA A 52 -5.72 -11.75 -17.17
N LEU A 53 -5.52 -10.52 -16.70
CA LEU A 53 -6.13 -9.33 -17.28
C LEU A 53 -5.61 -9.03 -18.69
N TRP A 54 -4.33 -9.21 -18.96
CA TRP A 54 -3.75 -9.10 -20.31
C TRP A 54 -4.34 -10.14 -21.26
N LEU A 55 -4.46 -11.39 -20.84
CA LEU A 55 -5.08 -12.44 -21.65
C LEU A 55 -6.55 -12.13 -21.96
N HIS A 56 -7.28 -11.60 -20.97
CA HIS A 56 -8.70 -11.25 -21.13
C HIS A 56 -8.92 -10.05 -22.07
N THR A 57 -7.95 -9.15 -22.15
CA THR A 57 -8.02 -7.92 -22.97
C THR A 57 -7.08 -7.98 -24.19
N PHE A 58 -6.54 -9.16 -24.48
CA PHE A 58 -5.61 -9.34 -25.59
C PHE A 58 -6.24 -8.89 -26.90
N THR A 59 -5.48 -8.08 -27.64
CA THR A 59 -5.91 -7.52 -28.93
C THR A 59 -4.78 -7.70 -29.92
N VAL A 60 -5.02 -8.44 -31.00
CA VAL A 60 -4.03 -8.66 -32.05
C VAL A 60 -3.66 -7.34 -32.72
N GLY A 61 -2.37 -7.08 -32.89
CA GLY A 61 -1.87 -5.82 -33.46
C GLY A 61 -1.72 -4.67 -32.46
N ALA A 62 -1.97 -4.89 -31.17
CA ALA A 62 -1.66 -3.94 -30.11
C ALA A 62 -0.71 -4.55 -29.07
N PRO A 63 0.21 -3.78 -28.50
CA PRO A 63 1.03 -4.23 -27.37
C PRO A 63 0.15 -4.48 -26.14
N LEU A 64 0.67 -5.19 -25.14
CA LEU A 64 0.02 -5.31 -23.85
C LEU A 64 -0.12 -3.92 -23.21
N SER A 65 -1.28 -3.63 -22.62
CA SER A 65 -1.48 -2.38 -21.90
C SER A 65 -0.58 -2.33 -20.68
N PHE A 66 0.01 -1.17 -20.42
CA PHE A 66 0.70 -0.92 -19.17
C PHE A 66 -0.32 -0.77 -18.04
N ILE A 67 -0.27 -1.65 -17.05
CA ILE A 67 -1.23 -1.74 -15.95
C ILE A 67 -0.57 -1.84 -14.56
N ASP A 68 0.75 -1.69 -14.47
CA ASP A 68 1.46 -1.79 -13.18
C ASP A 68 0.98 -0.77 -12.15
N HIS A 69 0.57 0.41 -12.63
CA HIS A 69 0.02 1.48 -11.79
C HIS A 69 -1.39 1.19 -11.25
N HIS A 70 -2.04 0.13 -11.70
CA HIS A 70 -3.39 -0.26 -11.28
C HIS A 70 -3.41 -1.45 -10.33
N LEU A 71 -2.30 -2.19 -10.23
CA LEU A 71 -2.24 -3.42 -9.43
C LEU A 71 -1.11 -3.33 -8.43
N ALA A 72 -1.43 -3.37 -7.15
CA ALA A 72 -0.49 -3.18 -6.07
C ALA A 72 -0.44 -4.37 -5.12
N ALA A 73 0.78 -4.73 -4.66
CA ALA A 73 0.96 -5.69 -3.60
C ALA A 73 0.96 -5.00 -2.24
N GLY A 74 -0.04 -5.33 -1.40
CA GLY A 74 -0.15 -4.76 -0.07
C GLY A 74 -1.43 -5.21 0.64
N ASP A 75 -1.44 -5.04 1.96
CA ASP A 75 -2.62 -5.35 2.76
C ASP A 75 -3.67 -4.24 2.62
N SER A 76 -4.77 -4.55 1.96
CA SER A 76 -5.84 -3.60 1.64
C SER A 76 -6.59 -3.06 2.86
N LEU A 77 -6.45 -3.70 4.02
CA LEU A 77 -7.11 -3.31 5.27
C LEU A 77 -6.23 -2.41 6.14
N PHE A 78 -4.92 -2.44 5.93
CA PHE A 78 -3.95 -1.76 6.76
C PHE A 78 -3.15 -0.74 5.96
N GLY A 79 -3.21 0.49 6.40
CA GLY A 79 -2.55 1.65 5.84
C GLY A 79 -3.05 2.90 6.51
N LEU A 80 -2.44 4.03 6.20
CA LEU A 80 -2.80 5.30 6.80
C LEU A 80 -3.23 6.30 5.71
N TRP A 81 -4.25 7.09 6.00
CA TRP A 81 -4.63 8.21 5.15
C TRP A 81 -3.61 9.34 5.31
N VAL A 82 -3.31 10.03 4.23
CA VAL A 82 -2.33 11.13 4.24
C VAL A 82 -2.72 12.22 5.23
N ARG A 83 -4.00 12.57 5.33
CA ARG A 83 -4.49 13.53 6.33
C ARG A 83 -4.20 13.07 7.76
N ASP A 84 -4.48 11.81 8.08
CA ASP A 84 -4.22 11.27 9.41
C ASP A 84 -2.72 11.25 9.73
N ALA A 85 -1.88 10.99 8.72
CA ALA A 85 -0.42 11.08 8.85
C ALA A 85 0.05 12.52 9.12
N ILE A 86 -0.52 13.51 8.41
CA ILE A 86 -0.24 14.93 8.63
C ILE A 86 -0.59 15.33 10.06
N ASP A 87 -1.78 14.97 10.54
CA ASP A 87 -2.25 15.31 11.90
C ASP A 87 -1.36 14.69 13.00
N LYS A 88 -0.84 13.49 12.75
CA LYS A 88 0.12 12.84 13.65
C LYS A 88 1.48 13.53 13.63
N ALA A 89 1.95 13.91 12.46
CA ALA A 89 3.23 14.54 12.24
C ALA A 89 3.24 16.02 12.66
N ALA A 90 2.11 16.73 12.62
CA ALA A 90 1.98 18.14 12.99
C ALA A 90 2.40 18.45 14.44
N LYS A 91 2.52 17.43 15.29
CA LYS A 91 3.06 17.54 16.65
C LYS A 91 4.57 17.72 16.70
N GLY A 92 5.29 17.58 15.59
CA GLY A 92 6.75 17.59 15.48
C GLY A 92 7.30 18.35 14.27
N GLY A 93 6.75 19.49 13.87
CA GLY A 93 7.36 20.35 12.83
C GLY A 93 6.83 20.12 11.40
N GLU A 94 5.92 20.95 10.95
CA GLU A 94 5.16 20.84 9.71
C GLU A 94 5.96 20.91 8.38
N LEU A 95 7.17 21.46 8.38
CA LEU A 95 7.87 21.82 7.13
C LEU A 95 8.54 20.63 6.40
N LEU A 96 8.96 19.61 7.12
CA LEU A 96 9.83 18.55 6.55
C LEU A 96 9.12 17.61 5.58
N TYR A 97 7.83 17.34 5.78
CA TYR A 97 7.06 16.45 4.91
C TYR A 97 6.18 17.18 3.91
N PHE A 98 6.05 18.52 4.02
CA PHE A 98 5.25 19.33 3.10
C PHE A 98 5.76 19.22 1.65
N GLU A 99 7.07 19.17 1.46
CA GLU A 99 7.67 18.98 0.14
C GLU A 99 7.34 17.59 -0.45
N ALA A 100 7.48 16.54 0.36
CA ALA A 100 7.15 15.17 -0.05
C ALA A 100 5.66 15.04 -0.39
N LEU A 101 4.77 15.64 0.42
CA LEU A 101 3.34 15.70 0.16
C LEU A 101 3.02 16.47 -1.14
N SER A 102 3.60 17.64 -1.30
CA SER A 102 3.39 18.49 -2.49
C SER A 102 3.88 17.81 -3.77
N ASN A 103 5.01 17.12 -3.71
CA ASN A 103 5.54 16.34 -4.83
C ASN A 103 4.61 15.17 -5.17
N ALA A 104 4.16 14.42 -4.17
CA ALA A 104 3.27 13.28 -4.36
C ALA A 104 1.89 13.70 -4.92
N GLN A 105 1.28 14.77 -4.42
CA GLN A 105 0.00 15.28 -4.94
C GLN A 105 0.07 15.70 -6.41
N ARG A 106 1.20 16.27 -6.87
CA ARG A 106 1.40 16.62 -8.29
C ARG A 106 1.35 15.39 -9.18
N GLN A 107 1.66 14.20 -8.66
CA GLN A 107 1.63 12.97 -9.43
C GLN A 107 0.21 12.52 -9.80
N ALA A 108 -0.83 12.98 -9.11
CA ALA A 108 -2.21 12.73 -9.52
C ALA A 108 -2.51 13.26 -10.95
N VAL A 109 -1.90 14.37 -11.34
CA VAL A 109 -2.04 14.92 -12.71
C VAL A 109 -1.30 14.05 -13.73
N VAL A 110 -0.10 13.56 -13.37
CA VAL A 110 0.68 12.65 -14.23
C VAL A 110 -0.06 11.35 -14.45
N MET A 111 -0.72 10.81 -13.41
CA MET A 111 -1.55 9.61 -13.51
C MET A 111 -2.68 9.76 -14.52
N ARG A 112 -3.41 10.88 -14.49
CA ARG A 112 -4.46 11.16 -15.48
C ARG A 112 -3.91 11.18 -16.92
N THR A 113 -2.67 11.61 -17.10
CA THR A 113 -2.00 11.57 -18.39
C THR A 113 -1.71 10.13 -18.82
N ILE A 114 -1.17 9.29 -17.93
CA ILE A 114 -0.92 7.86 -18.17
C ILE A 114 -2.22 7.15 -18.57
N GLU A 115 -3.30 7.39 -17.83
CA GLU A 115 -4.63 6.80 -18.06
C GLU A 115 -5.26 7.28 -19.37
N SER A 116 -4.90 8.48 -19.85
CA SER A 116 -5.38 9.01 -21.13
C SER A 116 -4.76 8.33 -22.34
N LEU A 117 -3.54 7.79 -22.21
CA LEU A 117 -2.85 7.05 -23.27
C LEU A 117 -3.62 5.77 -23.62
N THR A 118 -3.61 5.38 -24.87
CA THR A 118 -4.37 4.20 -25.35
C THR A 118 -3.56 2.92 -25.34
N ASP A 119 -2.23 3.04 -25.24
CA ASP A 119 -1.25 1.95 -25.44
C ASP A 119 -1.52 1.16 -26.74
N ALA A 120 -1.99 1.86 -27.78
CA ALA A 120 -2.21 1.25 -29.09
C ALA A 120 -0.89 0.98 -29.83
N GLU A 121 0.16 1.70 -29.45
CA GLU A 121 1.52 1.57 -29.98
C GLU A 121 2.50 1.24 -28.85
N ILE A 122 3.58 0.52 -29.21
CA ILE A 122 4.64 0.15 -28.25
C ILE A 122 5.25 1.40 -27.60
N ALA A 123 5.40 2.49 -28.38
CA ALA A 123 5.93 3.75 -27.88
C ALA A 123 5.04 4.38 -26.78
N GLU A 124 3.71 4.28 -26.90
CA GLU A 124 2.78 4.75 -25.86
C GLU A 124 2.87 3.91 -24.60
N ALA A 125 2.95 2.58 -24.73
CA ALA A 125 3.09 1.68 -23.57
C ALA A 125 4.42 1.93 -22.84
N HIS A 126 5.52 2.12 -23.56
CA HIS A 126 6.81 2.50 -22.98
C HIS A 126 6.74 3.86 -22.27
N ARG A 127 6.11 4.84 -22.89
CA ARG A 127 5.90 6.17 -22.28
C ARG A 127 5.10 6.09 -21.00
N SER A 128 4.03 5.29 -20.97
CA SER A 128 3.26 5.03 -19.76
C SER A 128 4.15 4.44 -18.63
N ALA A 129 5.00 3.48 -18.97
CA ALA A 129 5.91 2.85 -18.01
C ALA A 129 6.99 3.81 -17.48
N GLU A 130 7.55 4.67 -18.34
CA GLU A 130 8.53 5.69 -17.94
C GLU A 130 7.90 6.73 -17.01
N MET A 131 6.73 7.27 -17.39
CA MET A 131 6.01 8.22 -16.54
C MET A 131 5.64 7.61 -15.18
N TRP A 132 5.28 6.32 -15.14
CA TRP A 132 4.98 5.64 -13.88
C TRP A 132 6.21 5.52 -12.96
N LYS A 133 7.40 5.25 -13.49
CA LYS A 133 8.63 5.25 -12.69
C LYS A 133 8.89 6.60 -12.00
N ASP A 134 8.59 7.69 -12.68
CA ASP A 134 8.70 9.02 -12.09
C ASP A 134 7.67 9.22 -10.98
N VAL A 135 6.42 8.75 -11.19
CA VAL A 135 5.38 8.77 -10.15
C VAL A 135 5.84 8.00 -8.92
N GLU A 136 6.31 6.76 -9.07
CA GLU A 136 6.82 5.94 -7.96
C GLU A 136 7.98 6.62 -7.22
N ALA A 137 8.92 7.21 -7.96
CA ALA A 137 10.06 7.90 -7.37
C ALA A 137 9.62 9.10 -6.49
N GLN A 138 8.60 9.86 -6.94
CA GLN A 138 8.10 11.05 -6.25
C GLN A 138 7.15 10.71 -5.09
N THR A 139 6.35 9.64 -5.22
CA THR A 139 5.41 9.22 -4.17
C THR A 139 6.07 8.37 -3.10
N GLY A 140 7.11 7.61 -3.43
CA GLY A 140 7.75 6.65 -2.53
C GLY A 140 8.38 7.26 -1.27
N ALA A 141 8.71 8.55 -1.27
CA ALA A 141 9.18 9.24 -0.07
C ALA A 141 8.04 9.40 0.96
N LEU A 142 6.89 9.85 0.49
CA LEU A 142 5.70 10.00 1.32
C LEU A 142 5.16 8.65 1.78
N ASP A 143 5.13 7.66 0.87
CA ASP A 143 4.66 6.30 1.20
C ASP A 143 5.47 5.67 2.34
N SER A 144 6.79 5.73 2.25
CA SER A 144 7.66 5.22 3.30
C SER A 144 7.48 5.94 4.63
N PHE A 145 7.30 7.26 4.60
CA PHE A 145 7.05 8.07 5.79
C PHE A 145 5.73 7.71 6.46
N VAL A 146 4.65 7.61 5.67
CA VAL A 146 3.31 7.25 6.15
C VAL A 146 3.28 5.82 6.69
N SER A 147 3.90 4.87 5.99
CA SER A 147 4.02 3.49 6.44
C SER A 147 4.81 3.36 7.74
N PHE A 148 5.87 4.17 7.90
CA PHE A 148 6.66 4.17 9.13
C PHE A 148 5.87 4.73 10.32
N LEU A 149 5.13 5.81 10.13
CA LEU A 149 4.20 6.34 11.15
C LEU A 149 3.15 5.30 11.57
N HIS A 150 2.61 4.57 10.59
CA HIS A 150 1.63 3.51 10.84
C HIS A 150 2.24 2.34 11.63
N ALA A 151 3.46 1.94 11.27
CA ALA A 151 4.19 0.90 12.00
C ALA A 151 4.47 1.28 13.46
N LEU A 152 4.82 2.54 13.72
CA LEU A 152 5.02 3.03 15.10
C LEU A 152 3.75 2.95 15.95
N ASP A 153 2.56 3.17 15.36
CA ASP A 153 1.29 2.96 16.05
C ASP A 153 1.05 1.48 16.37
N TRP A 154 1.35 0.59 15.41
CA TRP A 154 1.18 -0.86 15.59
C TRP A 154 2.10 -1.45 16.64
N LEU A 155 3.31 -0.93 16.77
CA LEU A 155 4.26 -1.36 17.81
C LEU A 155 3.76 -1.04 19.24
N ASN A 156 2.71 -0.22 19.37
CA ASN A 156 2.14 0.18 20.66
C ASN A 156 3.22 0.57 21.69
N LEU A 157 4.05 1.53 21.33
CA LEU A 157 5.24 1.91 22.08
C LEU A 157 4.92 2.23 23.54
N PRO A 158 5.74 1.80 24.51
CA PRO A 158 5.66 2.20 25.91
C PRO A 158 5.63 3.72 26.05
N LYS A 159 5.01 4.24 27.12
CA LYS A 159 4.93 5.68 27.36
C LYS A 159 6.29 6.36 27.39
N ALA A 160 7.33 5.65 27.88
CA ALA A 160 8.71 6.14 27.93
C ALA A 160 9.34 6.36 26.54
N ASP A 161 8.94 5.57 25.54
CA ASP A 161 9.50 5.62 24.18
C ASP A 161 8.77 6.60 23.25
N LYS A 162 7.55 7.02 23.60
CA LYS A 162 6.77 7.98 22.77
C LYS A 162 7.49 9.29 22.48
N PRO A 163 8.26 9.90 23.41
CA PRO A 163 9.04 11.10 23.11
C PRO A 163 10.07 10.92 21.99
N LEU A 164 10.58 9.69 21.80
CA LEU A 164 11.56 9.39 20.72
C LEU A 164 10.95 9.60 19.33
N VAL A 165 9.66 9.34 19.16
CA VAL A 165 8.94 9.61 17.91
C VAL A 165 8.92 11.12 17.61
N THR A 166 8.72 11.96 18.62
CA THR A 166 8.80 13.41 18.46
C THR A 166 10.22 13.85 18.09
N LEU A 167 11.25 13.29 18.74
CA LEU A 167 12.64 13.58 18.41
C LEU A 167 12.97 13.18 16.95
N TRP A 168 12.42 12.07 16.46
CA TRP A 168 12.56 11.68 15.06
C TRP A 168 11.91 12.70 14.13
N LEU A 169 10.65 13.08 14.39
CA LEU A 169 9.93 14.09 13.61
C LEU A 169 10.65 15.46 13.60
N ASP A 170 11.31 15.81 14.70
CA ASP A 170 12.13 17.03 14.85
C ASP A 170 13.53 16.90 14.22
N ALA A 171 13.77 15.86 13.43
CA ALA A 171 15.06 15.58 12.78
C ALA A 171 16.26 15.49 13.75
N ARG A 172 16.03 15.06 14.99
CA ARG A 172 17.12 14.94 15.99
C ARG A 172 18.00 13.73 15.75
N PHE A 173 17.50 12.72 15.06
CA PHE A 173 18.23 11.50 14.65
C PHE A 173 18.71 11.55 13.20
N GLY A 174 18.57 12.65 12.49
CA GLY A 174 18.82 12.81 11.06
C GLY A 174 17.54 13.10 10.27
N ASP A 175 17.60 13.01 8.93
CA ASP A 175 16.46 13.25 8.06
C ASP A 175 15.35 12.19 8.30
N PRO A 176 14.15 12.60 8.76
CA PRO A 176 13.07 11.69 9.10
C PRO A 176 12.59 10.86 7.92
N ILE A 177 12.56 11.43 6.71
CA ILE A 177 12.14 10.74 5.50
C ILE A 177 13.20 9.72 5.07
N ALA A 178 14.48 10.08 5.10
CA ALA A 178 15.56 9.16 4.77
C ALA A 178 15.63 7.97 5.75
N ILE A 179 15.37 8.22 7.04
CA ILE A 179 15.26 7.18 8.07
C ILE A 179 14.05 6.27 7.80
N ALA A 180 12.87 6.83 7.55
CA ALA A 180 11.67 6.05 7.22
C ALA A 180 11.86 5.17 5.97
N ARG A 181 12.57 5.70 4.95
CA ARG A 181 12.94 4.94 3.74
C ARG A 181 14.01 3.88 3.96
N GLY A 182 14.67 3.87 5.12
CA GLY A 182 15.82 3.01 5.39
C GLY A 182 17.08 3.38 4.60
N ARG A 183 17.15 4.60 4.06
CA ARG A 183 18.35 5.14 3.38
C ARG A 183 19.38 5.69 4.35
N LEU A 184 18.95 6.02 5.55
CA LEU A 184 19.77 6.51 6.64
C LEU A 184 19.35 5.77 7.92
N ALA A 185 20.33 5.30 8.68
CA ALA A 185 20.09 4.82 10.04
C ALA A 185 19.99 6.03 11.00
N PRO A 186 19.28 5.89 12.14
CA PRO A 186 19.31 6.91 13.18
C PRO A 186 20.74 7.19 13.64
N ASP A 187 21.10 8.46 13.82
CA ASP A 187 22.46 8.89 14.18
C ASP A 187 22.45 9.84 15.39
N VAL A 188 23.58 9.97 16.04
CA VAL A 188 23.80 10.76 17.27
C VAL A 188 23.57 12.27 17.06
N GLY A 189 23.62 12.78 15.86
CA GLY A 189 23.31 14.15 15.43
C GLY A 189 23.05 15.17 16.54
N LYS A 190 21.79 15.37 16.91
CA LYS A 190 21.33 16.30 17.97
C LYS A 190 20.63 15.57 19.13
N ALA A 191 20.72 14.25 19.20
CA ALA A 191 20.13 13.42 20.24
C ALA A 191 21.22 12.79 21.14
N LYS A 192 20.84 12.24 22.29
CA LYS A 192 21.76 11.54 23.17
C LYS A 192 22.02 10.13 22.65
N PRO A 193 23.22 9.54 22.89
CA PRO A 193 23.55 8.20 22.43
C PRO A 193 22.51 7.13 22.85
N GLU A 194 22.05 7.16 24.08
CA GLU A 194 21.03 6.26 24.63
C GLU A 194 19.66 6.40 23.93
N GLU A 195 19.28 7.62 23.52
CA GLU A 195 18.07 7.89 22.75
C GLU A 195 18.18 7.33 21.32
N VAL A 196 19.37 7.46 20.71
CA VAL A 196 19.64 6.91 19.37
C VAL A 196 19.63 5.39 19.39
N GLU A 197 20.28 4.76 20.38
CA GLU A 197 20.31 3.30 20.54
C GLU A 197 18.87 2.77 20.67
N ARG A 198 18.08 3.35 21.59
CA ARG A 198 16.68 2.94 21.80
C ARG A 198 15.82 3.18 20.57
N PHE A 199 15.95 4.32 19.89
CA PHE A 199 15.22 4.60 18.67
C PHE A 199 15.64 3.68 17.52
N THR A 200 16.87 3.25 17.46
CA THR A 200 17.34 2.28 16.44
C THR A 200 16.66 0.93 16.59
N GLU A 201 16.43 0.44 17.82
CA GLU A 201 15.66 -0.78 18.05
C GLU A 201 14.21 -0.63 17.56
N ILE A 202 13.57 0.52 17.87
CA ILE A 202 12.22 0.83 17.41
C ILE A 202 12.18 0.91 15.87
N TRP A 203 13.14 1.57 15.27
CA TRP A 203 13.27 1.69 13.81
C TRP A 203 13.42 0.34 13.13
N GLN A 204 14.25 -0.56 13.65
CA GLN A 204 14.40 -1.91 13.13
C GLN A 204 13.09 -2.71 13.23
N ALA A 205 12.43 -2.64 14.38
CA ALA A 205 11.13 -3.31 14.58
C ALA A 205 10.05 -2.77 13.64
N ALA A 206 9.98 -1.46 13.46
CA ALA A 206 9.02 -0.83 12.55
C ALA A 206 9.28 -1.23 11.08
N ARG A 207 10.54 -1.29 10.68
CA ARG A 207 10.90 -1.74 9.33
C ARG A 207 10.54 -3.20 9.07
N ALA A 208 10.84 -4.09 10.03
CA ALA A 208 10.45 -5.50 9.93
C ALA A 208 8.93 -5.65 9.80
N LEU A 209 8.17 -4.87 10.58
CA LEU A 209 6.71 -4.86 10.52
C LEU A 209 6.18 -4.37 9.16
N ILE A 210 6.78 -3.33 8.57
CA ILE A 210 6.40 -2.84 7.23
C ILE A 210 6.62 -3.91 6.16
N GLU A 211 7.73 -4.64 6.24
CA GLU A 211 8.05 -5.72 5.30
C GLU A 211 7.11 -6.92 5.45
N GLU A 212 6.72 -7.27 6.70
CA GLU A 212 5.83 -8.38 7.00
C GLU A 212 4.38 -8.05 6.60
N GLU A 213 3.87 -6.91 7.05
CA GLU A 213 2.45 -6.55 6.89
C GLU A 213 2.14 -5.91 5.54
N ARG A 214 3.12 -5.27 4.89
CA ARG A 214 2.96 -4.64 3.58
C ARG A 214 1.79 -3.65 3.55
N PHE A 215 1.85 -2.64 4.37
CA PHE A 215 0.80 -1.61 4.44
C PHE A 215 0.50 -1.00 3.09
N LEU A 216 -0.79 -0.83 2.78
CA LEU A 216 -1.26 -0.20 1.55
C LEU A 216 -1.83 1.19 1.85
N ASN A 217 -1.10 2.22 1.50
CA ASN A 217 -1.56 3.61 1.65
C ASN A 217 -2.34 4.02 0.41
N TRP A 218 -3.65 3.80 0.40
CA TRP A 218 -4.53 3.91 -0.76
C TRP A 218 -4.34 5.17 -1.60
N GLN A 219 -4.25 6.36 -0.98
CA GLN A 219 -4.09 7.63 -1.69
C GLN A 219 -2.75 7.74 -2.42
N ILE A 220 -1.70 7.16 -1.84
CA ILE A 220 -0.34 7.22 -2.37
C ILE A 220 -0.13 6.13 -3.41
N THR A 221 -0.69 4.95 -3.18
CA THR A 221 -0.60 3.80 -4.08
C THR A 221 -1.36 4.04 -5.39
N PHE A 222 -2.54 4.68 -5.31
CA PHE A 222 -3.37 4.99 -6.46
C PHE A 222 -3.63 6.50 -6.56
N PRO A 223 -2.61 7.30 -6.89
CA PRO A 223 -2.66 8.75 -6.74
C PRO A 223 -3.66 9.45 -7.67
N GLY A 224 -4.07 8.80 -8.77
CA GLY A 224 -5.05 9.33 -9.72
C GLY A 224 -6.50 9.27 -9.23
N VAL A 225 -6.78 8.43 -8.24
CA VAL A 225 -8.13 8.13 -7.74
C VAL A 225 -8.64 9.19 -6.74
N TRP A 226 -7.74 9.93 -6.11
CA TRP A 226 -8.04 10.86 -5.02
C TRP A 226 -7.71 12.29 -5.41
N ASP A 227 -8.60 13.24 -5.08
CA ASP A 227 -8.41 14.63 -5.49
C ASP A 227 -7.60 15.45 -4.49
N ASN A 228 -8.03 15.51 -3.23
CA ASN A 228 -7.39 16.33 -2.20
C ASN A 228 -6.96 15.49 -1.00
N TRP A 229 -5.69 15.11 -0.98
CA TRP A 229 -5.14 14.21 0.04
C TRP A 229 -5.06 14.83 1.44
N ALA A 230 -4.98 16.16 1.52
CA ALA A 230 -4.94 16.87 2.79
C ALA A 230 -6.34 17.17 3.36
N SER A 231 -7.40 16.95 2.59
CA SER A 231 -8.77 17.17 3.01
C SER A 231 -9.24 16.11 4.01
N ALA A 232 -9.90 16.56 5.08
CA ALA A 232 -10.57 15.66 6.02
C ALA A 232 -11.80 14.95 5.35
N ALA A 233 -12.34 15.52 4.28
CA ALA A 233 -13.47 14.96 3.55
C ALA A 233 -13.11 13.75 2.68
N ARG A 234 -11.79 13.46 2.48
CA ARG A 234 -11.31 12.36 1.64
C ARG A 234 -11.98 12.36 0.26
N GLU A 235 -11.82 13.47 -0.44
CA GLU A 235 -12.42 13.70 -1.75
C GLU A 235 -11.89 12.74 -2.81
N GLY A 236 -12.75 12.27 -3.73
CA GLY A 236 -12.44 11.22 -4.70
C GLY A 236 -12.70 9.82 -4.16
N GLY A 237 -12.10 8.82 -4.76
CA GLY A 237 -12.24 7.41 -4.37
C GLY A 237 -12.77 6.53 -5.49
N PHE A 238 -12.95 5.25 -5.19
CA PHE A 238 -13.52 4.28 -6.12
C PHE A 238 -15.05 4.31 -6.07
N ASP A 239 -15.70 4.21 -7.26
CA ASP A 239 -17.16 4.12 -7.36
C ASP A 239 -17.70 2.79 -6.83
N ALA A 240 -16.91 1.72 -6.92
CA ALA A 240 -17.25 0.40 -6.41
C ALA A 240 -16.01 -0.34 -5.91
N VAL A 241 -16.17 -1.08 -4.83
CA VAL A 241 -15.15 -1.98 -4.28
C VAL A 241 -15.72 -3.39 -4.23
N VAL A 242 -15.00 -4.33 -4.83
CA VAL A 242 -15.35 -5.76 -4.84
C VAL A 242 -14.25 -6.53 -4.16
N GLY A 243 -14.60 -7.37 -3.20
CA GLY A 243 -13.64 -8.17 -2.46
C GLY A 243 -14.09 -9.63 -2.37
N ASN A 244 -13.11 -10.51 -2.19
CA ASN A 244 -13.34 -11.90 -1.83
C ASN A 244 -12.83 -12.12 -0.40
N PRO A 245 -13.64 -11.81 0.63
CA PRO A 245 -13.23 -12.01 2.01
C PRO A 245 -13.05 -13.50 2.30
N PRO A 246 -12.15 -13.87 3.24
CA PRO A 246 -12.00 -15.26 3.62
C PRO A 246 -13.32 -15.82 4.14
N TRP A 247 -13.75 -16.95 3.59
CA TRP A 247 -14.98 -17.65 3.96
C TRP A 247 -14.85 -18.43 5.27
N ASP A 248 -13.64 -18.58 5.78
CA ASP A 248 -13.39 -19.22 7.05
C ASP A 248 -14.01 -18.42 8.18
N ARG A 249 -14.84 -19.09 8.97
CA ARG A 249 -15.29 -18.52 10.24
C ARG A 249 -14.03 -18.32 11.08
N ILE A 250 -13.62 -17.08 11.30
CA ILE A 250 -12.63 -16.74 12.32
C ILE A 250 -13.27 -17.08 13.67
N LYS A 251 -13.24 -18.35 14.01
CA LYS A 251 -13.43 -18.78 15.39
C LYS A 251 -12.07 -18.62 16.04
N LEU A 252 -11.99 -17.69 16.98
CA LEU A 252 -10.85 -17.65 17.87
C LEU A 252 -10.70 -19.06 18.44
N GLN A 253 -9.72 -19.82 17.92
CA GLN A 253 -9.44 -21.16 18.43
C GLN A 253 -8.79 -20.98 19.79
N GLN A 254 -9.61 -20.96 20.85
CA GLN A 254 -9.16 -20.70 22.22
C GLN A 254 -7.95 -21.57 22.59
N VAL A 255 -7.89 -22.82 22.11
CA VAL A 255 -6.78 -23.72 22.34
C VAL A 255 -5.48 -23.17 21.76
N GLU A 256 -5.50 -22.77 20.50
CA GLU A 256 -4.33 -22.27 19.79
C GLU A 256 -3.89 -20.90 20.34
N TRP A 257 -4.85 -19.99 20.55
CA TRP A 257 -4.58 -18.65 21.06
C TRP A 257 -3.97 -18.66 22.46
N PHE A 258 -4.46 -19.56 23.34
CA PHE A 258 -3.95 -19.71 24.70
C PHE A 258 -2.71 -20.60 24.78
N ALA A 259 -2.38 -21.42 23.77
CA ALA A 259 -1.26 -22.38 23.84
C ALA A 259 0.08 -21.71 24.18
N ALA A 260 0.37 -20.57 23.57
CA ALA A 260 1.61 -19.82 23.83
C ALA A 260 1.51 -18.86 25.04
N ARG A 261 0.28 -18.42 25.41
CA ARG A 261 0.05 -17.34 26.40
C ARG A 261 -0.31 -17.87 27.80
N ARG A 262 -1.15 -18.89 27.85
CA ARG A 262 -1.64 -19.57 29.07
C ARG A 262 -1.84 -21.07 28.78
N PRO A 263 -0.77 -21.87 28.76
CA PRO A 263 -0.82 -23.27 28.37
C PRO A 263 -1.80 -24.10 29.22
N GLU A 264 -2.04 -23.70 30.47
CA GLU A 264 -3.00 -24.36 31.39
C GLU A 264 -4.44 -24.27 30.85
N ILE A 265 -4.81 -23.16 30.20
CA ILE A 265 -6.13 -22.98 29.58
C ILE A 265 -6.24 -23.80 28.31
N ALA A 266 -5.18 -23.84 27.51
CA ALA A 266 -5.14 -24.65 26.29
C ALA A 266 -5.25 -26.15 26.56
N LYS A 267 -4.65 -26.62 27.66
CA LYS A 267 -4.64 -28.04 28.08
C LYS A 267 -5.95 -28.49 28.74
N ALA A 268 -6.89 -27.57 29.05
CA ALA A 268 -8.15 -27.94 29.67
C ALA A 268 -8.97 -28.84 28.72
N GLN A 269 -9.30 -30.05 29.21
CA GLN A 269 -9.94 -31.10 28.41
C GLN A 269 -11.36 -30.75 27.97
N LYS A 270 -12.11 -29.99 28.79
CA LYS A 270 -13.49 -29.60 28.52
C LYS A 270 -13.59 -28.10 28.15
N ALA A 271 -14.40 -27.78 27.13
CA ALA A 271 -14.66 -26.41 26.74
C ALA A 271 -15.27 -25.57 27.86
N SER A 272 -16.09 -26.18 28.73
CA SER A 272 -16.69 -25.51 29.89
C SER A 272 -15.66 -25.03 30.91
N ASP A 273 -14.62 -25.87 31.14
CA ASP A 273 -13.57 -25.53 32.11
C ASP A 273 -12.66 -24.42 31.53
N ARG A 274 -12.36 -24.47 30.23
CA ARG A 274 -11.68 -23.42 29.51
C ARG A 274 -12.41 -22.09 29.65
N THR A 275 -13.71 -22.07 29.39
CA THR A 275 -14.54 -20.88 29.54
C THR A 275 -14.52 -20.30 30.96
N LYS A 276 -14.54 -21.17 31.99
CA LYS A 276 -14.43 -20.72 33.39
C LYS A 276 -13.07 -20.09 33.68
N MET A 277 -11.98 -20.69 33.19
CA MET A 277 -10.63 -20.18 33.36
C MET A 277 -10.45 -18.81 32.65
N ILE A 278 -10.98 -18.67 31.43
CA ILE A 278 -10.95 -17.40 30.67
C ILE A 278 -11.70 -16.29 31.44
N LYS A 279 -12.91 -16.58 31.95
CA LYS A 279 -13.68 -15.65 32.78
C LYS A 279 -12.98 -15.27 34.07
N ALA A 280 -12.19 -16.20 34.64
CA ALA A 280 -11.41 -15.91 35.84
C ALA A 280 -10.25 -14.94 35.55
N LEU A 281 -9.58 -15.05 34.39
CA LEU A 281 -8.58 -14.07 33.93
C LEU A 281 -9.19 -12.68 33.70
N GLU A 282 -10.36 -12.61 33.05
CA GLU A 282 -11.08 -11.37 32.82
C GLU A 282 -11.40 -10.67 34.14
N LYS A 283 -11.94 -11.41 35.13
CA LYS A 283 -12.23 -10.87 36.48
C LYS A 283 -10.98 -10.42 37.24
N ALA A 284 -9.85 -11.08 37.02
CA ALA A 284 -8.59 -10.73 37.65
C ALA A 284 -7.90 -9.50 37.01
N GLY A 285 -8.44 -8.96 35.92
CA GLY A 285 -7.80 -7.87 35.17
C GLY A 285 -6.46 -8.28 34.55
N ASP A 286 -6.37 -9.53 34.07
CA ASP A 286 -5.16 -10.03 33.43
C ASP A 286 -4.84 -9.17 32.17
N PRO A 287 -3.58 -8.80 31.90
CA PRO A 287 -3.19 -7.96 30.76
C PRO A 287 -3.51 -8.57 29.38
N LEU A 288 -4.05 -9.78 29.33
CA LEU A 288 -4.57 -10.39 28.11
C LEU A 288 -6.01 -9.93 27.76
N PHE A 289 -6.65 -9.12 28.62
CA PHE A 289 -8.00 -8.58 28.43
C PHE A 289 -8.03 -7.06 28.54
#